data_a9d25170a32edb0245912a78bea74ec2
#
_entry.id   a9d25170a32edb0245912a78bea74ec2
#
_cell.length_a   1.000
_cell.length_b   1.000
_cell.length_c   1.000
_cell.angle_alpha   90.00
_cell.angle_beta   90.00
_cell.angle_gamma   90.00
#
_symmetry.space_group_name_H-M   'P 1'
#
loop_
_entity.id
_entity.type
_entity.pdbx_description
1 polymer ?
#
loop_
_entity_poly.entity_id
_entity_poly.type
_entity_poly.pdbx_seq_one_letter_code
_entity_poly.pdbx_strand_id
1 'polypeptide(L)'
;MVAETVVPAGPGTGGPAPAVVPERGRVAWWKRLPVVHQLRQSVGLQRGMLVTGLVITGLFLLTAALAPVLAPYGYSQLRTADGPFGAQQPPSAEHLLGTTVGGYDVLSRVIWGAQTALLVIVVAILASIVVGVLLGLVSGYFGGWADRLLVVVCDAIYAFPSLLLAILMAIVISGGQSSMWGGILAAAFSITVVFVPQYFRVTRAEVVRIKGEAFVDSARVLGTPHRRIMVRHVLRNSTRTLPLTRRRRTWNRK
;
A
#
# COMPACT_ATOMS: atom_id res chain seq x y z
N MET A 1 3.27 -3.20 -40.63
CA MET A 1 2.48 -3.83 -41.69
C MET A 1 1.29 -4.47 -41.00
N VAL A 2 0.11 -3.84 -41.07
CA VAL A 2 -1.13 -4.29 -40.42
C VAL A 2 -1.96 -4.97 -41.51
N ALA A 3 -2.22 -6.25 -41.35
CA ALA A 3 -3.06 -6.99 -42.30
C ALA A 3 -4.52 -6.62 -42.07
N GLU A 4 -5.17 -6.04 -43.09
CA GLU A 4 -6.62 -5.80 -43.14
C GLU A 4 -7.34 -7.11 -43.50
N THR A 5 -8.10 -7.64 -42.56
CA THR A 5 -9.01 -8.77 -42.87
C THR A 5 -10.31 -8.21 -43.37
N VAL A 6 -10.52 -8.30 -44.68
CA VAL A 6 -11.78 -7.92 -45.35
C VAL A 6 -12.74 -9.11 -45.30
N VAL A 7 -13.87 -8.95 -44.65
CA VAL A 7 -14.99 -9.91 -44.69
C VAL A 7 -15.81 -9.64 -45.96
N PRO A 8 -16.00 -10.63 -46.86
CA PRO A 8 -16.73 -10.42 -48.11
C PRO A 8 -18.23 -10.20 -47.83
N ALA A 9 -18.77 -9.15 -48.44
CA ALA A 9 -20.22 -8.88 -48.43
C ALA A 9 -20.96 -9.86 -49.37
N GLY A 10 -22.03 -10.45 -48.85
CA GLY A 10 -22.92 -11.29 -49.63
C GLY A 10 -23.66 -10.49 -50.75
N PRO A 11 -24.12 -11.16 -51.84
CA PRO A 11 -24.72 -10.47 -52.98
C PRO A 11 -26.10 -9.91 -52.65
N GLY A 12 -26.24 -8.59 -52.72
CA GLY A 12 -27.52 -7.95 -52.97
C GLY A 12 -28.20 -7.19 -51.83
N THR A 13 -27.57 -6.20 -51.20
CA THR A 13 -28.27 -5.03 -50.65
C THR A 13 -27.27 -3.89 -50.53
N GLY A 14 -27.54 -2.72 -51.16
CA GLY A 14 -26.69 -1.52 -51.08
C GLY A 14 -26.73 -0.86 -49.68
N GLY A 15 -26.21 -1.56 -48.67
CA GLY A 15 -26.00 -1.03 -47.34
C GLY A 15 -24.63 -0.33 -47.22
N PRO A 16 -24.44 0.57 -46.24
CA PRO A 16 -23.17 1.26 -46.03
C PRO A 16 -22.07 0.23 -45.79
N ALA A 17 -20.87 0.50 -46.36
CA ALA A 17 -19.70 -0.35 -46.23
C ALA A 17 -19.43 -0.78 -44.76
N PRO A 18 -19.10 -2.05 -44.52
CA PRO A 18 -18.84 -2.53 -43.14
C PRO A 18 -17.73 -1.69 -42.49
N ALA A 19 -18.03 -1.13 -41.34
CA ALA A 19 -17.06 -0.37 -40.57
C ALA A 19 -15.85 -1.27 -40.23
N VAL A 20 -14.68 -0.88 -40.69
CA VAL A 20 -13.41 -1.55 -40.34
C VAL A 20 -13.22 -1.43 -38.82
N VAL A 21 -13.43 -2.51 -38.09
CA VAL A 21 -13.15 -2.58 -36.67
C VAL A 21 -11.65 -2.75 -36.52
N PRO A 22 -10.92 -1.77 -35.96
CA PRO A 22 -9.49 -1.90 -35.77
C PRO A 22 -9.22 -3.08 -34.83
N GLU A 23 -8.43 -4.05 -35.25
CA GLU A 23 -7.95 -5.12 -34.39
C GLU A 23 -7.28 -4.51 -33.16
N ARG A 24 -7.80 -4.80 -31.99
CA ARG A 24 -7.17 -4.45 -30.71
C ARG A 24 -5.92 -5.30 -30.57
N GLY A 25 -4.80 -4.82 -31.10
CA GLY A 25 -3.50 -5.41 -30.88
C GLY A 25 -3.34 -5.72 -29.39
N ARG A 26 -2.85 -6.91 -29.05
CA ARG A 26 -2.56 -7.35 -27.69
C ARG A 26 -1.57 -6.38 -27.06
N VAL A 27 -2.09 -5.34 -26.39
CA VAL A 27 -1.24 -4.44 -25.61
C VAL A 27 -0.64 -5.26 -24.48
N ALA A 28 0.68 -5.44 -24.51
CA ALA A 28 1.41 -6.19 -23.50
C ALA A 28 0.98 -5.73 -22.10
N TRP A 29 0.65 -6.66 -21.22
CA TRP A 29 0.09 -6.42 -19.88
C TRP A 29 0.90 -5.44 -19.04
N TRP A 30 2.25 -5.44 -19.19
CA TRP A 30 3.16 -4.52 -18.49
C TRP A 30 2.98 -3.05 -18.92
N LYS A 31 2.42 -2.75 -20.13
CA LYS A 31 2.04 -1.39 -20.53
C LYS A 31 0.79 -0.87 -19.80
N ARG A 32 0.07 -1.73 -19.09
CA ARG A 32 -1.10 -1.39 -18.26
C ARG A 32 -0.72 -1.07 -16.81
N LEU A 33 0.54 -1.27 -16.42
CA LEU A 33 1.00 -0.90 -15.09
C LEU A 33 0.91 0.62 -14.91
N PRO A 34 0.27 1.09 -13.82
CA PRO A 34 0.05 2.52 -13.58
C PRO A 34 1.37 3.29 -13.56
N VAL A 35 2.45 2.69 -13.06
CA VAL A 35 3.79 3.29 -13.01
C VAL A 35 4.33 3.57 -14.41
N VAL A 36 4.21 2.64 -15.36
CA VAL A 36 4.66 2.81 -16.75
C VAL A 36 3.85 3.91 -17.45
N HIS A 37 2.56 3.99 -17.17
CA HIS A 37 1.70 5.04 -17.72
C HIS A 37 2.09 6.42 -17.19
N GLN A 38 2.33 6.53 -15.88
CA GLN A 38 2.78 7.78 -15.24
C GLN A 38 4.15 8.22 -15.73
N LEU A 39 5.12 7.30 -15.90
CA LEU A 39 6.44 7.58 -16.46
C LEU A 39 6.38 8.17 -17.88
N ARG A 40 5.42 7.71 -18.69
CA ARG A 40 5.22 8.22 -20.06
C ARG A 40 4.55 9.59 -20.11
N GLN A 41 3.72 9.90 -19.12
CA GLN A 41 2.99 11.18 -19.06
C GLN A 41 3.72 12.27 -18.29
N SER A 42 4.69 11.92 -17.46
CA SER A 42 5.48 12.88 -16.70
C SER A 42 6.54 13.55 -17.56
N VAL A 43 6.68 14.87 -17.41
CA VAL A 43 7.62 15.70 -18.18
C VAL A 43 8.49 16.51 -17.22
N GLY A 44 9.73 16.79 -17.60
CA GLY A 44 10.64 17.65 -16.85
C GLY A 44 10.92 17.20 -15.41
N LEU A 45 10.79 18.11 -14.46
CA LEU A 45 11.08 17.90 -13.03
C LEU A 45 10.25 16.77 -12.43
N GLN A 46 8.98 16.66 -12.80
CA GLN A 46 8.08 15.61 -12.30
C GLN A 46 8.60 14.20 -12.67
N ARG A 47 9.13 14.03 -13.88
CA ARG A 47 9.73 12.77 -14.32
C ARG A 47 11.00 12.46 -13.53
N GLY A 48 11.84 13.47 -13.29
CA GLY A 48 13.06 13.33 -12.47
C GLY A 48 12.73 12.84 -11.05
N MET A 49 11.81 13.50 -10.37
CA MET A 49 11.38 13.11 -9.01
C MET A 49 10.79 11.68 -8.97
N LEU A 50 9.98 11.31 -9.96
CA LEU A 50 9.38 9.99 -10.04
C LEU A 50 10.43 8.90 -10.28
N VAL A 51 11.38 9.13 -11.19
CA VAL A 51 12.47 8.18 -11.47
C VAL A 51 13.37 8.04 -10.23
N THR A 52 13.76 9.14 -9.60
CA THR A 52 14.58 9.11 -8.38
C THR A 52 13.88 8.33 -7.27
N GLY A 53 12.58 8.59 -7.02
CA GLY A 53 11.80 7.85 -6.04
C GLY A 53 11.72 6.35 -6.33
N LEU A 54 11.52 5.98 -7.61
CA LEU A 54 11.51 4.58 -8.02
C LEU A 54 12.86 3.90 -7.86
N VAL A 55 13.96 4.60 -8.18
CA VAL A 55 15.32 4.07 -8.02
C VAL A 55 15.63 3.83 -6.55
N ILE A 56 15.37 4.82 -5.67
CA ILE A 56 15.60 4.67 -4.23
C ILE A 56 14.77 3.52 -3.67
N THR A 57 13.47 3.48 -4.00
CA THR A 57 12.58 2.39 -3.55
C THR A 57 13.06 1.04 -4.08
N GLY A 58 13.44 0.98 -5.36
CA GLY A 58 13.96 -0.24 -5.98
C GLY A 58 15.25 -0.74 -5.32
N LEU A 59 16.19 0.16 -5.03
CA LEU A 59 17.42 -0.16 -4.30
C LEU A 59 17.13 -0.67 -2.89
N PHE A 60 16.22 -0.02 -2.17
CA PHE A 60 15.82 -0.47 -0.83
C PHE A 60 15.20 -1.88 -0.86
N LEU A 61 14.27 -2.13 -1.79
CA LEU A 61 13.64 -3.44 -1.96
C LEU A 61 14.66 -4.51 -2.37
N LEU A 62 15.59 -4.16 -3.23
CA LEU A 62 16.66 -5.06 -3.67
C LEU A 62 17.60 -5.40 -2.51
N THR A 63 18.01 -4.40 -1.72
CA THR A 63 18.84 -4.61 -0.52
C THR A 63 18.13 -5.52 0.47
N ALA A 64 16.84 -5.30 0.73
CA ALA A 64 16.04 -6.15 1.62
C ALA A 64 15.92 -7.59 1.09
N ALA A 65 15.69 -7.77 -0.20
CA ALA A 65 15.56 -9.11 -0.81
C ALA A 65 16.88 -9.88 -0.84
N LEU A 66 17.98 -9.18 -1.10
CA LEU A 66 19.33 -9.76 -1.20
C LEU A 66 20.11 -9.70 0.13
N ALA A 67 19.49 -9.33 1.25
CA ALA A 67 20.16 -9.21 2.54
C ALA A 67 20.98 -10.44 2.92
N PRO A 68 20.52 -11.71 2.73
CA PRO A 68 21.30 -12.89 3.06
C PRO A 68 22.60 -13.06 2.24
N VAL A 69 22.67 -12.41 1.07
CA VAL A 69 23.83 -12.48 0.15
C VAL A 69 24.72 -11.26 0.28
N LEU A 70 24.13 -10.08 0.52
CA LEU A 70 24.85 -8.80 0.62
C LEU A 70 25.48 -8.58 2.00
N ALA A 71 24.88 -9.12 3.07
CA ALA A 71 25.40 -8.93 4.41
C ALA A 71 26.62 -9.83 4.66
N PRO A 72 27.78 -9.27 5.05
CA PRO A 72 28.97 -10.06 5.34
C PRO A 72 28.75 -11.05 6.49
N TYR A 73 27.94 -10.67 7.47
CA TYR A 73 27.65 -11.46 8.68
C TYR A 73 26.16 -11.61 8.94
N GLY A 74 25.79 -12.63 9.73
CA GLY A 74 24.39 -12.82 10.16
C GLY A 74 23.91 -11.69 11.09
N TYR A 75 22.59 -11.46 11.13
CA TYR A 75 21.96 -10.39 11.92
C TYR A 75 22.39 -10.36 13.40
N SER A 76 22.49 -11.52 14.03
CA SER A 76 22.87 -11.69 15.45
C SER A 76 24.26 -12.29 15.65
N GLN A 77 25.06 -12.32 14.59
CA GLN A 77 26.41 -12.89 14.67
C GLN A 77 27.34 -11.94 15.44
N LEU A 78 28.04 -12.48 16.44
CA LEU A 78 28.96 -11.76 17.33
C LEU A 78 30.39 -12.30 17.27
N ARG A 79 30.62 -13.36 16.47
CA ARG A 79 31.92 -14.03 16.36
C ARG A 79 32.09 -14.74 15.03
N THR A 80 33.35 -14.89 14.62
CA THR A 80 33.79 -15.78 13.56
C THR A 80 34.60 -16.94 14.12
N ALA A 81 35.22 -17.76 13.27
CA ALA A 81 36.16 -18.79 13.66
C ALA A 81 37.41 -18.19 14.37
N ASP A 82 37.77 -16.96 13.99
CA ASP A 82 38.95 -16.25 14.48
C ASP A 82 38.72 -15.59 15.87
N GLY A 83 37.47 -15.53 16.33
CA GLY A 83 37.17 -14.97 17.66
C GLY A 83 35.90 -14.11 17.70
N PRO A 84 35.61 -13.53 18.89
CA PRO A 84 34.47 -12.60 19.03
C PRO A 84 34.80 -11.25 18.39
N PHE A 85 33.77 -10.59 17.85
CA PHE A 85 33.87 -9.21 17.37
C PHE A 85 34.09 -8.26 18.54
N GLY A 86 35.03 -7.32 18.41
CA GLY A 86 35.25 -6.29 19.42
C GLY A 86 34.12 -5.27 19.46
N ALA A 87 33.82 -4.75 20.65
CA ALA A 87 32.86 -3.66 20.79
C ALA A 87 33.44 -2.33 20.31
N GLN A 88 32.63 -1.51 19.63
CA GLN A 88 32.98 -0.15 19.16
C GLN A 88 34.28 -0.08 18.35
N GLN A 89 34.56 -1.09 17.55
CA GLN A 89 35.72 -1.06 16.65
C GLN A 89 35.50 -0.04 15.53
N PRO A 90 36.56 0.71 15.16
CA PRO A 90 36.50 1.59 14.01
C PRO A 90 36.37 0.80 12.70
N PRO A 91 36.00 1.47 11.58
CA PRO A 91 35.97 0.86 10.26
C PRO A 91 37.30 0.16 9.93
N SER A 92 37.19 -1.08 9.45
CA SER A 92 38.31 -1.95 9.08
C SER A 92 37.99 -2.79 7.86
N ALA A 93 38.94 -3.58 7.35
CA ALA A 93 38.68 -4.50 6.24
C ALA A 93 37.70 -5.62 6.62
N GLU A 94 37.64 -6.01 7.89
CA GLU A 94 36.71 -7.02 8.42
C GLU A 94 35.34 -6.41 8.70
N HIS A 95 35.31 -5.17 9.23
CA HIS A 95 34.10 -4.44 9.59
C HIS A 95 34.08 -3.09 8.89
N LEU A 96 33.57 -3.05 7.64
CA LEU A 96 33.61 -1.87 6.77
C LEU A 96 33.01 -0.59 7.41
N LEU A 97 32.01 -0.71 8.25
CA LEU A 97 31.41 0.39 9.01
C LEU A 97 31.68 0.28 10.52
N GLY A 98 32.64 -0.56 10.91
CA GLY A 98 32.94 -0.81 12.32
C GLY A 98 31.90 -1.67 13.02
N THR A 99 31.99 -1.72 14.36
CA THR A 99 31.07 -2.51 15.20
C THR A 99 30.32 -1.65 16.21
N THR A 100 29.13 -2.11 16.60
CA THR A 100 28.30 -1.47 17.63
C THR A 100 28.87 -1.67 19.05
N VAL A 101 28.27 -0.98 20.03
CA VAL A 101 28.58 -1.20 21.48
C VAL A 101 28.40 -2.66 21.87
N GLY A 102 27.43 -3.36 21.26
CA GLY A 102 27.19 -4.79 21.50
C GLY A 102 28.07 -5.73 20.67
N GLY A 103 29.08 -5.22 19.93
CA GLY A 103 29.94 -6.03 19.08
C GLY A 103 29.34 -6.54 17.78
N TYR A 104 28.21 -6.00 17.32
CA TYR A 104 27.59 -6.38 16.04
C TYR A 104 28.19 -5.58 14.88
N ASP A 105 28.41 -6.22 13.74
CA ASP A 105 28.83 -5.54 12.51
C ASP A 105 27.75 -4.55 12.03
N VAL A 106 28.14 -3.27 11.88
CA VAL A 106 27.21 -2.19 11.54
C VAL A 106 26.65 -2.36 10.13
N LEU A 107 27.50 -2.71 9.15
CA LEU A 107 27.05 -2.89 7.75
C LEU A 107 26.01 -4.01 7.63
N SER A 108 26.29 -5.16 8.25
CA SER A 108 25.36 -6.28 8.25
C SER A 108 24.03 -5.92 8.91
N ARG A 109 24.07 -5.18 10.03
CA ARG A 109 22.86 -4.70 10.72
C ARG A 109 22.03 -3.76 9.87
N VAL A 110 22.65 -2.86 9.11
CA VAL A 110 21.94 -1.95 8.20
C VAL A 110 21.27 -2.73 7.08
N ILE A 111 21.97 -3.69 6.47
CA ILE A 111 21.42 -4.50 5.38
C ILE A 111 20.25 -5.37 5.85
N TRP A 112 20.43 -6.11 6.96
CA TRP A 112 19.34 -6.90 7.56
C TRP A 112 18.21 -6.05 8.10
N GLY A 113 18.52 -4.83 8.57
CA GLY A 113 17.54 -3.84 9.01
C GLY A 113 16.55 -3.44 7.93
N ALA A 114 16.99 -3.37 6.66
CA ALA A 114 16.12 -3.10 5.53
C ALA A 114 15.03 -4.18 5.37
N GLN A 115 15.38 -5.46 5.52
CA GLN A 115 14.43 -6.58 5.48
C GLN A 115 13.42 -6.54 6.63
N THR A 116 13.93 -6.31 7.86
CA THR A 116 13.07 -6.21 9.05
C THR A 116 12.11 -5.03 8.95
N ALA A 117 12.61 -3.86 8.52
CA ALA A 117 11.78 -2.66 8.33
C ALA A 117 10.68 -2.90 7.29
N LEU A 118 11.02 -3.55 6.17
CA LEU A 118 10.04 -3.87 5.13
C LEU A 118 8.93 -4.79 5.66
N LEU A 119 9.30 -5.83 6.42
CA LEU A 119 8.35 -6.76 7.02
C LEU A 119 7.41 -6.03 8.00
N VAL A 120 7.96 -5.20 8.89
CA VAL A 120 7.17 -4.40 9.85
C VAL A 120 6.20 -3.49 9.10
N ILE A 121 6.68 -2.74 8.10
CA ILE A 121 5.85 -1.81 7.33
C ILE A 121 4.73 -2.53 6.58
N VAL A 122 5.02 -3.64 5.89
CA VAL A 122 4.01 -4.40 5.14
C VAL A 122 2.93 -4.94 6.07
N VAL A 123 3.32 -5.57 7.20
CA VAL A 123 2.37 -6.09 8.18
C VAL A 123 1.54 -4.97 8.78
N ALA A 124 2.16 -3.86 9.21
CA ALA A 124 1.47 -2.74 9.81
C ALA A 124 0.47 -2.07 8.85
N ILE A 125 0.88 -1.83 7.60
CA ILE A 125 0.01 -1.19 6.60
C ILE A 125 -1.17 -2.10 6.25
N LEU A 126 -0.93 -3.38 6.00
CA LEU A 126 -2.01 -4.32 5.68
C LEU A 126 -3.01 -4.44 6.83
N ALA A 127 -2.52 -4.57 8.06
CA ALA A 127 -3.37 -4.61 9.25
C ALA A 127 -4.17 -3.30 9.42
N SER A 128 -3.53 -2.14 9.26
CA SER A 128 -4.17 -0.83 9.35
C SER A 128 -5.26 -0.65 8.30
N ILE A 129 -5.00 -1.05 7.05
CA ILE A 129 -6.00 -1.01 5.97
C ILE A 129 -7.18 -1.92 6.31
N VAL A 130 -6.92 -3.18 6.68
CA VAL A 130 -7.99 -4.13 6.98
C VAL A 130 -8.87 -3.61 8.12
N VAL A 131 -8.28 -3.27 9.26
CA VAL A 131 -9.01 -2.78 10.43
C VAL A 131 -9.69 -1.44 10.15
N GLY A 132 -8.97 -0.47 9.60
CA GLY A 132 -9.50 0.87 9.31
C GLY A 132 -10.63 0.85 8.29
N VAL A 133 -10.49 0.06 7.21
CA VAL A 133 -11.55 -0.10 6.20
C VAL A 133 -12.78 -0.78 6.78
N LEU A 134 -12.62 -1.84 7.56
CA LEU A 134 -13.76 -2.53 8.19
C LEU A 134 -14.50 -1.61 9.15
N LEU A 135 -13.78 -0.92 10.04
CA LEU A 135 -14.38 0.03 10.98
C LEU A 135 -15.04 1.21 10.25
N GLY A 136 -14.39 1.78 9.24
CA GLY A 136 -14.92 2.88 8.43
C GLY A 136 -16.16 2.48 7.63
N LEU A 137 -16.18 1.24 7.10
CA LEU A 137 -17.33 0.70 6.39
C LEU A 137 -18.54 0.53 7.31
N VAL A 138 -18.36 -0.07 8.49
CA VAL A 138 -19.42 -0.27 9.49
C VAL A 138 -19.94 1.07 9.99
N SER A 139 -19.05 1.96 10.40
CA SER A 139 -19.35 3.30 10.91
C SER A 139 -20.12 4.13 9.88
N GLY A 140 -19.59 4.29 8.67
CA GLY A 140 -20.22 5.08 7.61
C GLY A 140 -21.56 4.52 7.13
N TYR A 141 -21.71 3.19 7.08
CA TYR A 141 -22.93 2.55 6.61
C TYR A 141 -24.07 2.61 7.63
N PHE A 142 -23.83 2.17 8.87
CA PHE A 142 -24.85 2.13 9.91
C PHE A 142 -25.10 3.50 10.54
N GLY A 143 -24.02 4.27 10.79
CA GLY A 143 -24.11 5.56 11.47
C GLY A 143 -24.51 5.42 12.96
N GLY A 144 -25.17 6.44 13.49
CA GLY A 144 -25.76 6.42 14.83
C GLY A 144 -24.72 6.39 15.96
N TRP A 145 -24.99 5.63 17.02
CA TRP A 145 -24.16 5.57 18.22
C TRP A 145 -22.79 4.92 17.96
N ALA A 146 -22.76 3.82 17.22
CA ALA A 146 -21.51 3.14 16.89
C ALA A 146 -20.54 4.04 16.10
N ASP A 147 -21.07 4.83 15.19
CA ASP A 147 -20.31 5.82 14.44
C ASP A 147 -19.71 6.89 15.37
N ARG A 148 -20.50 7.46 16.26
CA ARG A 148 -20.04 8.48 17.23
C ARG A 148 -18.92 7.95 18.11
N LEU A 149 -19.07 6.72 18.63
CA LEU A 149 -18.06 6.09 19.48
C LEU A 149 -16.74 5.87 18.71
N LEU A 150 -16.81 5.31 17.50
CA LEU A 150 -15.62 5.05 16.70
C LEU A 150 -14.90 6.34 16.30
N VAL A 151 -15.65 7.40 15.99
CA VAL A 151 -15.06 8.72 15.69
C VAL A 151 -14.33 9.26 16.94
N VAL A 152 -14.96 9.24 18.11
CA VAL A 152 -14.33 9.70 19.36
C VAL A 152 -13.06 8.91 19.69
N VAL A 153 -13.09 7.59 19.54
CA VAL A 153 -11.91 6.74 19.76
C VAL A 153 -10.78 7.10 18.78
N CYS A 154 -11.11 7.24 17.50
CA CYS A 154 -10.12 7.64 16.50
C CYS A 154 -9.55 9.05 16.74
N ASP A 155 -10.38 9.98 17.19
CA ASP A 155 -9.96 11.34 17.53
C ASP A 155 -9.09 11.36 18.79
N ALA A 156 -9.39 10.52 19.78
CA ALA A 156 -8.55 10.33 20.96
C ALA A 156 -7.16 9.79 20.59
N ILE A 157 -7.08 8.81 19.68
CA ILE A 157 -5.79 8.30 19.18
C ILE A 157 -5.00 9.42 18.49
N TYR A 158 -5.65 10.27 17.71
CA TYR A 158 -4.99 11.40 17.03
C TYR A 158 -4.61 12.56 17.94
N ALA A 159 -5.19 12.66 19.13
CA ALA A 159 -4.80 13.67 20.12
C ALA A 159 -3.37 13.42 20.65
N PHE A 160 -2.88 12.18 20.58
CA PHE A 160 -1.53 11.85 20.98
C PHE A 160 -0.53 12.07 19.83
N PRO A 161 0.67 12.61 20.12
CA PRO A 161 1.76 12.60 19.15
C PRO A 161 2.04 11.17 18.68
N SER A 162 1.92 10.94 17.37
CA SER A 162 1.96 9.59 16.78
C SER A 162 3.20 8.77 17.16
N LEU A 163 4.37 9.43 17.20
CA LEU A 163 5.63 8.79 17.59
C LEU A 163 5.61 8.36 19.06
N LEU A 164 5.13 9.22 19.96
CA LEU A 164 5.04 8.89 21.39
C LEU A 164 4.06 7.72 21.61
N LEU A 165 2.91 7.74 20.94
CA LEU A 165 1.94 6.66 21.05
C LEU A 165 2.54 5.34 20.52
N ALA A 166 3.25 5.37 19.39
CA ALA A 166 3.88 4.19 18.83
C ALA A 166 4.93 3.59 19.77
N ILE A 167 5.79 4.42 20.38
CA ILE A 167 6.80 3.97 21.33
C ILE A 167 6.14 3.37 22.59
N LEU A 168 5.16 4.07 23.15
CA LEU A 168 4.43 3.61 24.33
C LEU A 168 3.77 2.25 24.07
N MET A 169 3.07 2.11 22.95
CA MET A 169 2.43 0.86 22.54
C MET A 169 3.45 -0.26 22.34
N ALA A 170 4.60 0.04 21.72
CA ALA A 170 5.65 -0.95 21.52
C ALA A 170 6.21 -1.48 22.86
N ILE A 171 6.42 -0.60 23.85
CA ILE A 171 6.89 -0.99 25.19
C ILE A 171 5.84 -1.85 25.89
N VAL A 172 4.57 -1.43 25.88
CA VAL A 172 3.47 -2.15 26.52
C VAL A 172 3.29 -3.54 25.93
N ILE A 173 3.34 -3.66 24.60
CA ILE A 173 3.10 -4.92 23.89
C ILE A 173 4.28 -5.87 24.03
N SER A 174 5.53 -5.35 24.00
CA SER A 174 6.74 -6.17 24.18
C SER A 174 6.86 -6.73 25.60
N GLY A 175 6.18 -6.13 26.58
CA GLY A 175 6.24 -6.54 27.99
C GLY A 175 7.65 -6.53 28.54
N GLY A 176 8.57 -5.73 27.95
CA GLY A 176 9.99 -5.71 28.31
C GLY A 176 10.79 -6.93 27.81
N GLN A 177 10.18 -7.80 27.03
CA GLN A 177 10.85 -8.97 26.45
C GLN A 177 11.66 -8.61 25.20
N SER A 178 12.93 -9.02 25.16
CA SER A 178 13.86 -8.72 24.06
C SER A 178 13.91 -9.80 22.98
N SER A 179 12.79 -10.48 22.68
CA SER A 179 12.76 -11.42 21.56
C SER A 179 12.65 -10.67 20.22
N MET A 180 13.37 -11.12 19.20
CA MET A 180 13.36 -10.53 17.87
C MET A 180 11.94 -10.47 17.28
N TRP A 181 11.22 -11.57 17.32
CA TRP A 181 9.84 -11.65 16.82
C TRP A 181 8.86 -10.82 17.65
N GLY A 182 9.03 -10.82 18.98
CA GLY A 182 8.23 -9.97 19.87
C GLY A 182 8.40 -8.48 19.55
N GLY A 183 9.62 -8.02 19.31
CA GLY A 183 9.91 -6.65 18.90
C GLY A 183 9.30 -6.28 17.55
N ILE A 184 9.40 -7.17 16.55
CA ILE A 184 8.80 -6.96 15.21
C ILE A 184 7.28 -6.84 15.32
N LEU A 185 6.62 -7.75 16.05
CA LEU A 185 5.17 -7.73 16.22
C LEU A 185 4.70 -6.52 17.03
N ALA A 186 5.42 -6.17 18.10
CA ALA A 186 5.12 -4.99 18.90
C ALA A 186 5.21 -3.71 18.06
N ALA A 187 6.28 -3.56 17.27
CA ALA A 187 6.43 -2.43 16.35
C ALA A 187 5.33 -2.38 15.29
N ALA A 188 5.04 -3.52 14.63
CA ALA A 188 4.01 -3.58 13.61
C ALA A 188 2.62 -3.25 14.17
N PHE A 189 2.27 -3.76 15.34
CA PHE A 189 1.00 -3.47 15.99
C PHE A 189 0.90 -2.01 16.44
N SER A 190 1.97 -1.46 17.01
CA SER A 190 2.03 -0.05 17.43
C SER A 190 1.79 0.90 16.24
N ILE A 191 2.45 0.64 15.12
CA ILE A 191 2.25 1.39 13.88
C ILE A 191 0.81 1.21 13.38
N THR A 192 0.27 -0.01 13.46
CA THR A 192 -1.12 -0.30 13.08
C THR A 192 -2.11 0.59 13.85
N VAL A 193 -1.99 0.66 15.18
CA VAL A 193 -2.88 1.48 16.03
C VAL A 193 -2.85 2.94 15.60
N VAL A 194 -1.66 3.47 15.29
CA VAL A 194 -1.49 4.88 14.87
C VAL A 194 -2.13 5.15 13.51
N PHE A 195 -2.08 4.20 12.57
CA PHE A 195 -2.56 4.40 11.20
C PHE A 195 -4.02 3.99 10.96
N VAL A 196 -4.61 3.16 11.82
CA VAL A 196 -6.03 2.75 11.71
C VAL A 196 -6.98 3.95 11.58
N PRO A 197 -6.87 5.03 12.39
CA PRO A 197 -7.77 6.18 12.28
C PRO A 197 -7.71 6.88 10.92
N GLN A 198 -6.56 6.88 10.24
CA GLN A 198 -6.41 7.48 8.90
C GLN A 198 -7.24 6.73 7.87
N TYR A 199 -7.12 5.40 7.81
CA TYR A 199 -7.89 4.57 6.89
C TYR A 199 -9.38 4.55 7.26
N PHE A 200 -9.70 4.56 8.55
CA PHE A 200 -11.06 4.70 9.05
C PHE A 200 -11.74 5.97 8.52
N ARG A 201 -11.13 7.14 8.70
CA ARG A 201 -11.71 8.42 8.27
C ARG A 201 -11.94 8.48 6.76
N VAL A 202 -10.94 8.07 5.97
CA VAL A 202 -11.04 8.06 4.50
C VAL A 202 -12.17 7.13 4.05
N THR A 203 -12.21 5.92 4.59
CA THR A 203 -13.25 4.94 4.22
C THR A 203 -14.62 5.38 4.67
N ARG A 204 -14.76 5.89 5.91
CA ARG A 204 -16.03 6.41 6.45
C ARG A 204 -16.60 7.53 5.58
N ALA A 205 -15.78 8.53 5.22
CA ALA A 205 -16.19 9.64 4.38
C ALA A 205 -16.71 9.17 3.02
N GLU A 206 -16.02 8.23 2.39
CA GLU A 206 -16.41 7.68 1.10
C GLU A 206 -17.68 6.81 1.19
N VAL A 207 -17.83 6.04 2.26
CA VAL A 207 -19.03 5.23 2.51
C VAL A 207 -20.26 6.11 2.74
N VAL A 208 -20.14 7.17 3.52
CA VAL A 208 -21.23 8.14 3.76
C VAL A 208 -21.65 8.79 2.45
N ARG A 209 -20.69 9.16 1.59
CA ARG A 209 -20.97 9.73 0.27
C ARG A 209 -21.72 8.74 -0.62
N ILE A 210 -21.23 7.50 -0.75
CA ILE A 210 -21.83 6.48 -1.63
C ILE A 210 -23.18 6.01 -1.11
N LYS A 211 -23.39 5.98 0.20
CA LYS A 211 -24.65 5.56 0.83
C LYS A 211 -25.84 6.43 0.38
N GLY A 212 -25.60 7.70 0.03
CA GLY A 212 -26.63 8.63 -0.49
C GLY A 212 -26.88 8.56 -1.99
N GLU A 213 -26.24 7.66 -2.72
CA GLU A 213 -26.42 7.52 -4.17
C GLU A 213 -27.70 6.73 -4.50
N ALA A 214 -28.43 7.16 -5.54
CA ALA A 214 -29.71 6.57 -5.94
C ALA A 214 -29.69 5.06 -6.19
N PHE A 215 -28.55 4.51 -6.67
CA PHE A 215 -28.43 3.07 -6.90
C PHE A 215 -28.42 2.26 -5.59
N VAL A 216 -27.97 2.85 -4.48
CA VAL A 216 -28.00 2.19 -3.15
C VAL A 216 -29.43 2.12 -2.64
N ASP A 217 -30.21 3.19 -2.82
CA ASP A 217 -31.62 3.22 -2.44
C ASP A 217 -32.45 2.26 -3.29
N SER A 218 -32.19 2.18 -4.58
CA SER A 218 -32.82 1.19 -5.46
C SER A 218 -32.52 -0.25 -5.01
N ALA A 219 -31.26 -0.54 -4.60
CA ALA A 219 -30.92 -1.85 -4.07
C ALA A 219 -31.63 -2.18 -2.75
N ARG A 220 -31.90 -1.17 -1.90
CA ARG A 220 -32.68 -1.35 -0.67
C ARG A 220 -34.13 -1.67 -0.95
N VAL A 221 -34.77 -0.93 -1.86
CA VAL A 221 -36.15 -1.16 -2.28
C VAL A 221 -36.35 -2.56 -2.84
N LEU A 222 -35.33 -3.09 -3.56
CA LEU A 222 -35.31 -4.46 -4.08
C LEU A 222 -35.04 -5.53 -3.00
N GLY A 223 -34.97 -5.16 -1.71
CA GLY A 223 -34.78 -6.10 -0.61
C GLY A 223 -33.38 -6.69 -0.49
N THR A 224 -32.37 -6.07 -1.10
CA THR A 224 -30.99 -6.58 -1.01
C THR A 224 -30.48 -6.48 0.42
N PRO A 225 -29.91 -7.56 1.02
CA PRO A 225 -29.44 -7.55 2.40
C PRO A 225 -28.26 -6.58 2.60
N HIS A 226 -28.21 -5.93 3.77
CA HIS A 226 -27.22 -4.89 4.10
C HIS A 226 -25.78 -5.32 3.86
N ARG A 227 -25.42 -6.56 4.20
CA ARG A 227 -24.08 -7.11 3.95
C ARG A 227 -23.70 -7.10 2.46
N ARG A 228 -24.65 -7.45 1.59
CA ARG A 228 -24.45 -7.46 0.13
C ARG A 228 -24.31 -6.03 -0.41
N ILE A 229 -25.11 -5.09 0.10
CA ILE A 229 -24.98 -3.68 -0.24
C ILE A 229 -23.61 -3.15 0.17
N MET A 230 -23.17 -3.38 1.41
CA MET A 230 -21.88 -2.93 1.92
C MET A 230 -20.71 -3.45 1.08
N VAL A 231 -20.63 -4.76 0.88
CA VAL A 231 -19.45 -5.38 0.24
C VAL A 231 -19.48 -5.20 -1.28
N ARG A 232 -20.65 -5.42 -1.93
CA ARG A 232 -20.71 -5.48 -3.39
C ARG A 232 -20.99 -4.12 -4.05
N HIS A 233 -21.72 -3.25 -3.38
CA HIS A 233 -22.10 -1.94 -3.92
C HIS A 233 -21.24 -0.81 -3.32
N VAL A 234 -21.12 -0.72 -2.01
CA VAL A 234 -20.41 0.38 -1.35
C VAL A 234 -18.90 0.17 -1.44
N LEU A 235 -18.34 -0.90 -0.91
CA LEU A 235 -16.90 -1.14 -0.86
C LEU A 235 -16.27 -1.19 -2.26
N ARG A 236 -16.93 -1.88 -3.21
CA ARG A 236 -16.43 -1.97 -4.59
C ARG A 236 -16.43 -0.62 -5.32
N ASN A 237 -17.35 0.28 -4.98
CA ASN A 237 -17.39 1.61 -5.59
C ASN A 237 -16.50 2.61 -4.85
N SER A 238 -16.29 2.48 -3.54
CA SER A 238 -15.36 3.31 -2.79
C SER A 238 -13.91 3.13 -3.25
N THR A 239 -13.51 1.91 -3.62
CA THR A 239 -12.17 1.66 -4.17
C THR A 239 -11.96 2.19 -5.59
N ARG A 240 -13.02 2.45 -6.35
CA ARG A 240 -12.93 3.02 -7.71
C ARG A 240 -12.78 4.54 -7.75
N THR A 241 -13.08 5.22 -6.66
CA THR A 241 -13.01 6.68 -6.55
C THR A 241 -11.63 7.19 -6.16
N LEU A 242 -10.70 6.31 -5.83
CA LEU A 242 -9.28 6.66 -5.82
C LEU A 242 -8.91 7.20 -7.21
N PRO A 243 -8.25 8.38 -7.34
CA PRO A 243 -8.30 9.25 -8.53
C PRO A 243 -7.49 8.74 -9.71
N LEU A 244 -7.69 7.48 -10.13
CA LEU A 244 -6.97 6.92 -11.28
C LEU A 244 -7.67 7.14 -12.62
N THR A 245 -8.93 7.63 -12.67
CA THR A 245 -9.60 7.93 -13.95
C THR A 245 -10.78 8.89 -13.82
N ARG A 246 -10.56 10.13 -13.42
CA ARG A 246 -11.55 11.16 -13.73
C ARG A 246 -11.35 11.64 -15.17
N ARG A 247 -11.76 10.87 -16.18
CA ARG A 247 -12.09 11.43 -17.50
C ARG A 247 -13.25 12.39 -17.27
N ARG A 248 -12.97 13.69 -17.24
CA ARG A 248 -13.99 14.71 -17.43
C ARG A 248 -14.68 14.41 -18.76
N ARG A 249 -15.90 13.86 -18.73
CA ARG A 249 -16.80 13.98 -19.87
C ARG A 249 -17.14 15.47 -19.95
N THR A 250 -16.43 16.17 -20.80
CA THR A 250 -16.87 17.50 -21.26
C THR A 250 -18.17 17.27 -22.02
N TRP A 251 -19.28 17.65 -21.40
CA TRP A 251 -20.52 17.83 -22.13
C TRP A 251 -20.33 19.04 -23.04
N ASN A 252 -20.10 18.80 -24.33
CA ASN A 252 -20.24 19.81 -25.35
C ASN A 252 -21.74 20.18 -25.41
N ARG A 253 -22.12 21.29 -24.80
CA ARG A 253 -23.35 21.98 -25.13
C ARG A 253 -23.09 22.68 -26.48
N LYS A 254 -23.73 22.20 -27.54
CA LYS A 254 -24.08 23.03 -28.69
C LYS A 254 -25.51 23.46 -28.50
#